data_610ecbf935c4a0a704fa228c805161e3
#
_entry.id   610ecbf935c4a0a704fa228c805161e3
#
_cell.length_a   1.000
_cell.length_b   1.000
_cell.length_c   1.000
_cell.angle_alpha   90.00
_cell.angle_beta   90.00
_cell.angle_gamma   90.00
#
_symmetry.space_group_name_H-M   'P 1'
#
loop_
_entity.id
_entity.type
_entity.pdbx_description
1 polymer ?
#
loop_
_entity_poly.entity_id
_entity_poly.type
_entity_poly.pdbx_seq_one_letter_code
_entity_poly.pdbx_strand_id
1 'polypeptide(L)'
;MNKYLILAAAASIAASLNAAPQKGFTKYSDIHPSGTETILHAWSWNFRNIADNMKKIADAGYSMVQTSPVQQCWNPEGSKGMLFSENEKEGQWYFYYQPTDWKIGNHILGSREEMKQMMDSAAKYDVRVIVDVLPNHTAFDVDAVSDDLVKAAGGRDKLYHSQGLNPVKDYNDRYQCTLWGSGALPDVNTENKDFQKYYMQFVNDLLDLGVRGFRYDTAKHIGVHSDPVDSASGVTENDFWDVATGRKAVKGVKLNVPYEDLFVYGEVLQDKNVPEKEYEEY
;
A
#
# COMPACT_ATOMS: atom_id res chain seq x y z
N MET A 1 37.23 28.98 23.10
CA MET A 1 36.11 29.07 22.13
C MET A 1 35.56 27.69 21.86
N ASN A 2 34.43 27.47 22.37
CA ASN A 2 33.33 26.52 22.05
C ASN A 2 33.67 25.06 21.73
N LYS A 3 33.79 24.26 22.81
CA LYS A 3 33.66 22.80 22.75
C LYS A 3 32.22 22.28 23.07
N TYR A 4 31.24 23.17 23.19
CA TYR A 4 29.87 22.81 23.61
C TYR A 4 28.82 22.77 22.51
N LEU A 5 29.16 23.03 21.23
CA LEU A 5 28.17 23.08 20.15
C LEU A 5 28.05 21.77 19.34
N ILE A 6 28.88 20.76 19.61
CA ILE A 6 28.86 19.49 18.84
C ILE A 6 28.02 18.39 19.53
N LEU A 7 27.73 18.52 20.83
CA LEU A 7 26.94 17.51 21.55
C LEU A 7 25.40 17.66 21.42
N ALA A 8 24.90 18.80 21.00
CA ALA A 8 23.46 19.02 20.85
C ALA A 8 22.85 18.50 19.53
N ALA A 9 23.69 18.31 18.51
CA ALA A 9 23.23 17.80 17.20
C ALA A 9 23.18 16.26 17.12
N ALA A 10 23.90 15.56 17.99
CA ALA A 10 23.92 14.09 18.00
C ALA A 10 22.76 13.48 18.82
N ALA A 11 22.17 14.25 19.73
CA ALA A 11 21.06 13.78 20.57
C ALA A 11 19.69 13.83 19.86
N SER A 12 19.54 14.64 18.81
CA SER A 12 18.29 14.75 18.05
C SER A 12 18.13 13.71 16.95
N ILE A 13 19.21 13.05 16.54
CA ILE A 13 19.16 11.98 15.50
C ILE A 13 18.91 10.60 16.14
N ALA A 14 19.24 10.42 17.40
CA ALA A 14 19.02 9.15 18.11
C ALA A 14 17.57 9.00 18.65
N ALA A 15 16.76 10.06 18.68
CA ALA A 15 15.39 10.02 19.18
C ALA A 15 14.35 9.61 18.11
N SER A 16 14.74 9.51 16.83
CA SER A 16 13.85 9.13 15.75
C SER A 16 13.94 7.64 15.35
N LEU A 17 14.80 6.86 16.00
CA LEU A 17 15.01 5.44 15.69
C LEU A 17 14.38 4.46 16.69
N ASN A 18 13.67 4.96 17.69
CA ASN A 18 12.94 4.12 18.64
C ASN A 18 11.49 4.63 18.74
N ALA A 19 10.69 4.41 17.70
CA ALA A 19 9.28 4.20 17.95
C ALA A 19 9.23 2.91 18.79
N ALA A 20 8.87 3.03 20.08
CA ALA A 20 8.71 1.86 20.93
C ALA A 20 7.76 0.90 20.22
N PRO A 21 8.08 -0.42 20.17
CA PRO A 21 7.15 -1.39 19.60
C PRO A 21 5.81 -1.20 20.28
N GLN A 22 4.73 -1.14 19.50
CA GLN A 22 3.38 -1.11 20.04
C GLN A 22 3.27 -2.28 21.03
N LYS A 23 2.86 -1.97 22.25
CA LYS A 23 2.76 -2.92 23.33
C LYS A 23 1.83 -4.06 22.89
N GLY A 24 2.30 -5.30 22.89
CA GLY A 24 1.50 -6.48 22.55
C GLY A 24 1.79 -7.12 21.19
N PHE A 25 2.60 -6.49 20.33
CA PHE A 25 2.80 -6.99 18.98
C PHE A 25 4.26 -7.00 18.60
N THR A 26 4.92 -8.13 18.81
CA THR A 26 6.35 -8.25 18.50
C THR A 26 6.63 -8.87 17.15
N LYS A 27 5.85 -9.87 16.72
CA LYS A 27 6.04 -10.57 15.44
C LYS A 27 4.72 -11.09 14.89
N TYR A 28 4.64 -11.25 13.58
CA TYR A 28 3.49 -11.89 12.91
C TYR A 28 3.23 -13.32 13.43
N SER A 29 4.30 -14.09 13.68
CA SER A 29 4.21 -15.44 14.27
C SER A 29 3.53 -15.48 15.63
N ASP A 30 3.56 -14.36 16.38
CA ASP A 30 2.94 -14.28 17.70
C ASP A 30 1.42 -14.04 17.61
N ILE A 31 0.92 -13.62 16.44
CA ILE A 31 -0.50 -13.35 16.19
C ILE A 31 -1.26 -14.64 15.86
N HIS A 32 -0.60 -15.59 15.24
CA HIS A 32 -1.23 -16.63 14.43
C HIS A 32 -1.93 -17.76 15.17
N PRO A 33 -1.55 -18.23 16.35
CA PRO A 33 -2.14 -19.45 16.87
C PRO A 33 -3.36 -19.27 17.75
N SER A 34 -3.60 -18.09 18.30
CA SER A 34 -4.70 -17.91 19.26
C SER A 34 -6.07 -17.78 18.64
N GLY A 35 -6.15 -17.47 17.34
CA GLY A 35 -7.41 -17.35 16.60
C GLY A 35 -8.35 -16.28 17.13
N THR A 36 -7.86 -15.34 17.93
CA THR A 36 -8.67 -14.32 18.60
C THR A 36 -8.52 -12.92 18.03
N GLU A 37 -7.65 -12.73 17.03
CA GLU A 37 -7.46 -11.44 16.39
C GLU A 37 -8.66 -11.10 15.51
N THR A 38 -9.14 -9.85 15.64
CA THR A 38 -10.30 -9.34 14.90
C THR A 38 -9.97 -8.06 14.18
N ILE A 39 -10.40 -7.96 12.94
CA ILE A 39 -10.17 -6.80 12.07
C ILE A 39 -11.49 -6.07 11.87
N LEU A 40 -11.53 -4.77 12.17
CA LEU A 40 -12.57 -3.87 11.69
C LEU A 40 -12.16 -3.31 10.35
N HIS A 41 -12.85 -3.67 9.28
CA HIS A 41 -12.71 -3.01 8.00
C HIS A 41 -13.46 -1.68 8.01
N ALA A 42 -12.75 -0.59 8.27
CA ALA A 42 -13.28 0.77 8.32
C ALA A 42 -13.44 1.33 6.89
N TRP A 43 -14.21 0.63 6.06
CA TRP A 43 -14.48 1.00 4.68
C TRP A 43 -14.99 2.42 4.56
N SER A 44 -14.31 3.24 3.80
CA SER A 44 -14.67 4.64 3.53
C SER A 44 -14.69 5.57 4.75
N TRP A 45 -14.21 5.12 5.90
CA TRP A 45 -14.04 6.01 7.03
C TRP A 45 -12.81 6.90 6.82
N ASN A 46 -12.99 8.21 6.97
CA ASN A 46 -11.85 9.11 6.98
C ASN A 46 -11.01 8.95 8.25
N PHE A 47 -9.76 9.42 8.20
CA PHE A 47 -8.80 9.25 9.30
C PHE A 47 -9.30 9.82 10.62
N ARG A 48 -9.97 10.98 10.58
CA ARG A 48 -10.52 11.61 11.77
C ARG A 48 -11.63 10.76 12.38
N ASN A 49 -12.54 10.22 11.58
CA ASN A 49 -13.62 9.37 12.07
C ASN A 49 -13.08 8.09 12.72
N ILE A 50 -12.03 7.48 12.14
CA ILE A 50 -11.36 6.32 12.74
C ILE A 50 -10.72 6.73 14.07
N ALA A 51 -9.99 7.85 14.10
CA ALA A 51 -9.32 8.35 15.31
C ALA A 51 -10.31 8.61 16.46
N ASP A 52 -11.43 9.28 16.18
CA ASP A 52 -12.45 9.64 17.16
C ASP A 52 -13.19 8.43 17.73
N ASN A 53 -13.27 7.33 16.96
CA ASN A 53 -13.92 6.11 17.38
C ASN A 53 -12.94 5.01 17.87
N MET A 54 -11.63 5.28 17.87
CA MET A 54 -10.61 4.25 18.17
C MET A 54 -10.83 3.59 19.55
N LYS A 55 -11.22 4.37 20.57
CA LYS A 55 -11.55 3.80 21.87
C LYS A 55 -12.71 2.81 21.80
N LYS A 56 -13.77 3.14 21.06
CA LYS A 56 -14.94 2.26 20.91
C LYS A 56 -14.59 1.00 20.14
N ILE A 57 -13.70 1.11 19.15
CA ILE A 57 -13.18 0.00 18.37
C ILE A 57 -12.43 -0.98 19.28
N ALA A 58 -11.52 -0.46 20.10
CA ALA A 58 -10.80 -1.26 21.08
C ALA A 58 -11.72 -1.88 22.16
N ASP A 59 -12.67 -1.09 22.71
CA ASP A 59 -13.64 -1.58 23.70
C ASP A 59 -14.56 -2.68 23.13
N ALA A 60 -14.81 -2.66 21.83
CA ALA A 60 -15.59 -3.71 21.14
C ALA A 60 -14.77 -5.00 20.87
N GLY A 61 -13.48 -5.01 21.20
CA GLY A 61 -12.62 -6.18 21.09
C GLY A 61 -11.90 -6.30 19.75
N TYR A 62 -11.91 -5.27 18.91
CA TYR A 62 -11.09 -5.25 17.70
C TYR A 62 -9.64 -4.96 18.05
N SER A 63 -8.73 -5.83 17.60
CA SER A 63 -7.29 -5.66 17.75
C SER A 63 -6.65 -4.94 16.56
N MET A 64 -7.37 -4.89 15.43
CA MET A 64 -6.90 -4.26 14.20
C MET A 64 -8.00 -3.45 13.52
N VAL A 65 -7.57 -2.39 12.81
CA VAL A 65 -8.41 -1.60 11.90
C VAL A 65 -7.76 -1.60 10.52
N GLN A 66 -8.52 -1.97 9.50
CA GLN A 66 -8.12 -1.83 8.11
C GLN A 66 -8.73 -0.56 7.53
N THR A 67 -7.89 0.31 6.95
CA THR A 67 -8.34 1.51 6.23
C THR A 67 -8.67 1.18 4.78
N SER A 68 -9.44 2.04 4.11
CA SER A 68 -9.44 2.11 2.65
C SER A 68 -8.07 2.64 2.15
N PRO A 69 -7.79 2.57 0.82
CA PRO A 69 -6.53 3.02 0.25
C PRO A 69 -6.17 4.46 0.61
N VAL A 70 -4.97 4.66 1.14
CA VAL A 70 -4.53 5.94 1.73
C VAL A 70 -3.72 6.83 0.80
N GLN A 71 -3.28 6.30 -0.34
CA GLN A 71 -2.51 7.04 -1.33
C GLN A 71 -3.38 8.09 -2.05
N GLN A 72 -2.74 9.03 -2.73
CA GLN A 72 -3.43 9.97 -3.60
C GLN A 72 -4.21 9.21 -4.67
N CYS A 73 -5.43 9.65 -4.93
CA CYS A 73 -6.34 9.00 -5.85
C CYS A 73 -7.03 10.00 -6.78
N TRP A 74 -7.60 9.48 -7.84
CA TRP A 74 -8.32 10.27 -8.82
C TRP A 74 -9.46 11.06 -8.21
N ASN A 75 -9.55 12.33 -8.56
CA ASN A 75 -10.58 13.26 -8.09
C ASN A 75 -11.04 14.13 -9.28
N PRO A 76 -11.78 13.58 -10.23
CA PRO A 76 -12.24 14.33 -11.38
C PRO A 76 -13.20 15.45 -10.96
N GLU A 77 -13.23 16.53 -11.76
CA GLU A 77 -14.16 17.64 -11.55
C GLU A 77 -15.59 17.12 -11.49
N GLY A 78 -16.36 17.60 -10.51
CA GLY A 78 -17.76 17.17 -10.31
C GLY A 78 -17.91 15.82 -9.60
N SER A 79 -16.82 15.18 -9.12
CA SER A 79 -16.93 14.00 -8.29
C SER A 79 -17.70 14.31 -7.00
N LYS A 80 -18.64 13.41 -6.62
CA LYS A 80 -19.52 13.61 -5.45
C LYS A 80 -19.01 12.98 -4.17
N GLY A 81 -17.77 12.48 -4.18
CA GLY A 81 -17.18 11.78 -3.03
C GLY A 81 -17.87 10.45 -2.71
N MET A 82 -17.70 10.00 -1.48
CA MET A 82 -18.12 8.67 -1.01
C MET A 82 -19.44 8.72 -0.25
N LEU A 83 -20.47 9.27 -0.83
CA LEU A 83 -21.77 9.12 -0.23
C LEU A 83 -22.29 7.69 -0.52
N PHE A 84 -22.35 6.86 0.52
CA PHE A 84 -23.21 5.68 0.51
C PHE A 84 -24.64 6.17 0.59
N SER A 85 -25.23 6.47 -0.55
CA SER A 85 -26.67 6.62 -0.62
C SER A 85 -27.28 5.28 -1.07
N GLU A 86 -28.53 5.04 -0.76
CA GLU A 86 -29.32 3.96 -1.36
C GLU A 86 -29.38 4.07 -2.89
N ASN A 87 -28.88 5.17 -3.42
CA ASN A 87 -28.79 5.49 -4.82
C ASN A 87 -27.34 5.35 -5.29
N GLU A 88 -26.96 4.17 -5.81
CA GLU A 88 -25.62 3.85 -6.32
C GLU A 88 -25.03 4.89 -7.28
N LYS A 89 -25.86 5.80 -7.81
CA LYS A 89 -25.43 6.87 -8.70
C LYS A 89 -24.70 8.02 -7.99
N GLU A 90 -24.72 8.06 -6.68
CA GLU A 90 -24.13 9.15 -5.88
C GLU A 90 -22.81 8.78 -5.20
N GLY A 91 -22.51 7.49 -5.03
CA GLY A 91 -21.27 7.01 -4.42
C GLY A 91 -20.23 6.61 -5.46
N GLN A 92 -19.03 7.17 -5.36
CA GLN A 92 -17.92 6.89 -6.28
C GLN A 92 -16.74 6.26 -5.53
N TRP A 93 -17.04 5.22 -4.74
CA TRP A 93 -16.06 4.48 -3.94
C TRP A 93 -14.86 4.01 -4.75
N TYR A 94 -15.03 3.70 -6.02
CA TYR A 94 -13.99 3.20 -6.93
C TYR A 94 -12.86 4.20 -7.18
N PHE A 95 -12.99 5.46 -6.79
CA PHE A 95 -11.89 6.43 -6.89
C PHE A 95 -10.76 6.15 -5.90
N TYR A 96 -11.01 5.52 -4.75
CA TYR A 96 -9.92 5.07 -3.87
C TYR A 96 -8.96 4.12 -4.56
N TYR A 97 -9.53 3.27 -5.44
CA TYR A 97 -8.81 2.24 -6.17
C TYR A 97 -8.26 2.75 -7.51
N GLN A 98 -8.12 4.06 -7.64
CA GLN A 98 -7.53 4.71 -8.80
C GLN A 98 -6.39 5.63 -8.37
N PRO A 99 -5.20 5.06 -8.04
CA PRO A 99 -4.04 5.84 -7.60
C PRO A 99 -3.58 6.83 -8.66
N THR A 100 -3.25 8.04 -8.22
CA THR A 100 -2.59 9.07 -9.05
C THR A 100 -1.18 9.33 -8.57
N ASP A 101 -0.85 8.95 -7.33
CA ASP A 101 0.49 9.01 -6.76
C ASP A 101 0.58 8.12 -5.52
N TRP A 102 1.77 7.63 -5.19
CA TRP A 102 2.06 6.93 -3.94
C TRP A 102 2.61 7.91 -2.90
N LYS A 103 1.74 8.82 -2.48
CA LYS A 103 1.91 9.73 -1.34
C LYS A 103 0.71 9.63 -0.43
N ILE A 104 0.92 9.69 0.89
CA ILE A 104 -0.15 9.56 1.88
C ILE A 104 -1.09 10.75 1.83
N GLY A 105 -2.38 10.46 1.80
CA GLY A 105 -3.47 11.42 1.86
C GLY A 105 -4.23 11.56 0.56
N ASN A 106 -5.55 11.66 0.66
CA ASN A 106 -6.45 11.91 -0.46
C ASN A 106 -7.68 12.70 -0.01
N HIS A 107 -8.44 13.20 -0.97
CA HIS A 107 -9.61 14.07 -0.74
C HIS A 107 -10.74 13.40 0.05
N ILE A 108 -10.72 12.08 0.20
CA ILE A 108 -11.78 11.30 0.84
C ILE A 108 -11.40 10.94 2.27
N LEU A 109 -10.20 10.39 2.48
CA LEU A 109 -9.76 9.92 3.80
C LEU A 109 -9.14 11.02 4.65
N GLY A 110 -8.52 12.01 4.03
CA GLY A 110 -7.86 13.11 4.72
C GLY A 110 -6.37 13.23 4.40
N SER A 111 -5.70 14.11 5.11
CA SER A 111 -4.29 14.43 4.94
C SER A 111 -3.37 13.44 5.67
N ARG A 112 -2.08 13.47 5.33
CA ARG A 112 -1.04 12.72 6.05
C ARG A 112 -1.00 13.08 7.55
N GLU A 113 -1.25 14.35 7.90
CA GLU A 113 -1.29 14.79 9.29
C GLU A 113 -2.49 14.19 10.05
N GLU A 114 -3.65 14.12 9.40
CA GLU A 114 -4.83 13.45 9.98
C GLU A 114 -4.61 11.95 10.12
N MET A 115 -3.90 11.32 9.18
CA MET A 115 -3.46 9.92 9.33
C MET A 115 -2.54 9.76 10.53
N LYS A 116 -1.58 10.67 10.72
CA LYS A 116 -0.72 10.63 11.91
C LYS A 116 -1.53 10.70 13.21
N GLN A 117 -2.52 11.57 13.30
CA GLN A 117 -3.40 11.66 14.46
C GLN A 117 -4.20 10.37 14.70
N MET A 118 -4.65 9.73 13.62
CA MET A 118 -5.27 8.41 13.68
C MET A 118 -4.30 7.36 14.23
N MET A 119 -3.05 7.35 13.77
CA MET A 119 -2.03 6.42 14.25
C MET A 119 -1.66 6.66 15.72
N ASP A 120 -1.57 7.92 16.16
CA ASP A 120 -1.37 8.27 17.59
C ASP A 120 -2.54 7.75 18.46
N SER A 121 -3.79 7.84 17.95
CA SER A 121 -4.96 7.28 18.60
C SER A 121 -4.93 5.75 18.64
N ALA A 122 -4.55 5.10 17.56
CA ALA A 122 -4.43 3.65 17.47
C ALA A 122 -3.38 3.12 18.47
N ALA A 123 -2.21 3.75 18.54
CA ALA A 123 -1.18 3.42 19.52
C ALA A 123 -1.65 3.58 20.97
N LYS A 124 -2.45 4.61 21.25
CA LYS A 124 -3.00 4.86 22.60
C LYS A 124 -3.91 3.73 23.08
N TYR A 125 -4.66 3.11 22.18
CA TYR A 125 -5.63 2.06 22.51
C TYR A 125 -5.17 0.66 22.11
N ASP A 126 -3.89 0.50 21.75
CA ASP A 126 -3.27 -0.79 21.37
C ASP A 126 -4.00 -1.47 20.20
N VAL A 127 -4.43 -0.68 19.22
CA VAL A 127 -5.06 -1.15 17.99
C VAL A 127 -4.06 -1.04 16.84
N ARG A 128 -3.85 -2.13 16.12
CA ARG A 128 -2.98 -2.14 14.94
C ARG A 128 -3.72 -1.59 13.73
N VAL A 129 -3.02 -0.84 12.88
CA VAL A 129 -3.57 -0.35 11.62
C VAL A 129 -3.00 -1.14 10.45
N ILE A 130 -3.91 -1.65 9.63
CA ILE A 130 -3.66 -2.26 8.33
C ILE A 130 -4.04 -1.25 7.26
N VAL A 131 -3.20 -1.04 6.27
CA VAL A 131 -3.47 -0.14 5.14
C VAL A 131 -3.70 -0.97 3.89
N ASP A 132 -4.77 -0.64 3.17
CA ASP A 132 -5.00 -1.16 1.82
C ASP A 132 -4.05 -0.45 0.85
N VAL A 133 -3.23 -1.20 0.12
CA VAL A 133 -2.20 -0.67 -0.79
C VAL A 133 -2.36 -1.24 -2.19
N LEU A 134 -2.18 -0.40 -3.20
CA LEU A 134 -2.47 -0.69 -4.60
C LEU A 134 -1.23 -0.47 -5.49
N PRO A 135 -0.25 -1.36 -5.49
CA PRO A 135 0.92 -1.18 -6.35
C PRO A 135 0.68 -1.49 -7.83
N ASN A 136 -0.37 -2.27 -8.15
CA ASN A 136 -0.60 -2.86 -9.47
C ASN A 136 -0.94 -1.86 -10.58
N HIS A 137 -1.73 -0.84 -10.28
CA HIS A 137 -2.32 0.01 -11.32
C HIS A 137 -2.45 1.47 -10.92
N THR A 138 -2.69 2.34 -11.89
CA THR A 138 -3.01 3.76 -11.69
C THR A 138 -4.47 4.04 -12.02
N ALA A 139 -4.85 5.31 -11.87
CA ALA A 139 -6.16 5.80 -12.32
C ALA A 139 -6.37 5.53 -13.82
N PHE A 140 -7.64 5.33 -14.19
CA PHE A 140 -8.06 5.16 -15.59
C PHE A 140 -7.57 6.32 -16.47
N ASP A 141 -7.69 7.54 -15.95
CA ASP A 141 -7.14 8.73 -16.62
C ASP A 141 -5.64 8.85 -16.33
N VAL A 142 -4.83 8.43 -17.29
CA VAL A 142 -3.36 8.48 -17.18
C VAL A 142 -2.82 9.91 -17.09
N ASP A 143 -3.58 10.93 -17.49
CA ASP A 143 -3.17 12.33 -17.38
C ASP A 143 -3.41 12.89 -15.98
N ALA A 144 -4.20 12.21 -15.15
CA ALA A 144 -4.36 12.51 -13.74
C ALA A 144 -3.18 12.00 -12.87
N VAL A 145 -2.32 11.14 -13.43
CA VAL A 145 -1.13 10.61 -12.73
C VAL A 145 -0.09 11.72 -12.55
N SER A 146 0.46 11.83 -11.34
CA SER A 146 1.37 12.93 -10.99
C SER A 146 2.66 12.92 -11.81
N ASP A 147 3.14 14.11 -12.14
CA ASP A 147 4.43 14.29 -12.82
C ASP A 147 5.61 13.76 -11.99
N ASP A 148 5.51 13.84 -10.66
CA ASP A 148 6.53 13.31 -9.75
C ASP A 148 6.68 11.81 -9.89
N LEU A 149 5.57 11.07 -9.93
CA LEU A 149 5.56 9.64 -10.14
C LEU A 149 6.11 9.26 -11.52
N VAL A 150 5.60 9.91 -12.57
CA VAL A 150 6.06 9.67 -13.94
C VAL A 150 7.57 9.91 -14.06
N LYS A 151 8.07 10.99 -13.49
CA LYS A 151 9.50 11.31 -13.45
C LYS A 151 10.29 10.29 -12.61
N ALA A 152 9.77 9.89 -11.46
CA ALA A 152 10.42 8.91 -10.60
C ALA A 152 10.55 7.55 -11.29
N ALA A 153 9.56 7.12 -12.06
CA ALA A 153 9.60 5.89 -12.84
C ALA A 153 10.52 5.96 -14.08
N GLY A 154 11.03 7.15 -14.42
CA GLY A 154 11.88 7.37 -15.58
C GLY A 154 11.15 7.67 -16.88
N GLY A 155 9.87 8.02 -16.80
CA GLY A 155 8.98 8.34 -17.90
C GLY A 155 7.71 7.51 -17.92
N ARG A 156 6.68 7.99 -18.62
CA ARG A 156 5.39 7.31 -18.72
C ARG A 156 5.49 5.93 -19.41
N ASP A 157 6.34 5.82 -20.39
CA ASP A 157 6.65 4.58 -21.13
C ASP A 157 7.35 3.52 -20.25
N LYS A 158 7.93 3.92 -19.14
CA LYS A 158 8.57 3.04 -18.16
C LYS A 158 7.71 2.77 -16.93
N LEU A 159 6.74 3.65 -16.66
CA LEU A 159 5.80 3.48 -15.56
C LEU A 159 4.86 2.30 -15.78
N TYR A 160 4.49 2.01 -17.02
CA TYR A 160 3.58 0.93 -17.37
C TYR A 160 4.31 -0.22 -18.06
N HIS A 161 3.79 -1.44 -17.91
CA HIS A 161 4.20 -2.55 -18.76
C HIS A 161 3.94 -2.23 -20.24
N SER A 162 4.64 -2.90 -21.13
CA SER A 162 4.53 -2.67 -22.59
C SER A 162 3.11 -2.84 -23.13
N GLN A 163 2.30 -3.64 -22.45
CA GLN A 163 0.89 -3.89 -22.74
C GLN A 163 -0.04 -3.31 -21.66
N GLY A 164 0.48 -2.61 -20.68
CA GLY A 164 -0.24 -2.20 -19.47
C GLY A 164 -1.44 -1.27 -19.72
N LEU A 165 -1.51 -0.61 -20.87
CA LEU A 165 -2.67 0.20 -21.28
C LEU A 165 -3.76 -0.61 -22.00
N ASN A 166 -3.52 -1.88 -22.32
CA ASN A 166 -4.51 -2.76 -22.94
C ASN A 166 -5.31 -3.50 -21.87
N PRO A 167 -6.64 -3.55 -21.96
CA PRO A 167 -7.44 -4.26 -20.96
C PRO A 167 -7.26 -5.78 -21.08
N VAL A 168 -7.19 -6.47 -19.94
CA VAL A 168 -7.21 -7.94 -19.86
C VAL A 168 -8.46 -8.48 -20.55
N LYS A 169 -8.28 -9.47 -21.41
CA LYS A 169 -9.36 -10.16 -22.15
C LYS A 169 -9.61 -11.56 -21.63
N ASP A 170 -8.57 -12.22 -21.12
CA ASP A 170 -8.64 -13.53 -20.51
C ASP A 170 -7.86 -13.55 -19.19
N TYR A 171 -8.56 -13.58 -18.08
CA TYR A 171 -7.96 -13.63 -16.74
C TYR A 171 -7.31 -14.98 -16.40
N ASN A 172 -7.52 -16.02 -17.22
CA ASN A 172 -6.80 -17.28 -17.09
C ASN A 172 -5.45 -17.28 -17.83
N ASP A 173 -5.19 -16.28 -18.68
CA ASP A 173 -3.89 -16.08 -19.30
C ASP A 173 -3.01 -15.25 -18.38
N ARG A 174 -2.02 -15.89 -17.76
CA ARG A 174 -1.12 -15.22 -16.80
C ARG A 174 -0.35 -14.06 -17.43
N TYR A 175 0.02 -14.16 -18.71
CA TYR A 175 0.66 -13.05 -19.41
C TYR A 175 -0.23 -11.80 -19.44
N GLN A 176 -1.52 -11.97 -19.76
CA GLN A 176 -2.44 -10.85 -19.73
C GLN A 176 -2.75 -10.42 -18.28
N CYS A 177 -2.95 -11.38 -17.40
CA CYS A 177 -3.34 -11.09 -16.02
C CYS A 177 -2.31 -10.22 -15.28
N THR A 178 -1.00 -10.41 -15.57
CA THR A 178 0.08 -9.72 -14.84
C THR A 178 0.75 -8.57 -15.59
N LEU A 179 0.42 -8.38 -16.89
CA LEU A 179 1.10 -7.37 -17.71
C LEU A 179 0.13 -6.47 -18.49
N TRP A 180 -1.19 -6.68 -18.33
CA TRP A 180 -2.22 -5.86 -18.97
C TRP A 180 -3.13 -5.21 -17.93
N GLY A 181 -3.80 -4.11 -18.32
CA GLY A 181 -4.66 -3.34 -17.44
C GLY A 181 -5.87 -4.13 -16.92
N SER A 182 -5.99 -4.28 -15.62
CA SER A 182 -7.11 -4.93 -14.96
C SER A 182 -8.34 -4.01 -14.96
N GLY A 183 -9.48 -4.49 -15.49
CA GLY A 183 -10.69 -3.69 -15.56
C GLY A 183 -10.52 -2.36 -16.31
N ALA A 184 -9.60 -2.29 -17.27
CA ALA A 184 -9.17 -1.10 -18.00
C ALA A 184 -8.38 -0.06 -17.16
N LEU A 185 -7.95 -0.39 -15.95
CA LEU A 185 -7.00 0.42 -15.18
C LEU A 185 -5.57 0.15 -15.67
N PRO A 186 -4.78 1.19 -15.98
CA PRO A 186 -3.43 1.04 -16.49
C PRO A 186 -2.52 0.26 -15.55
N ASP A 187 -1.91 -0.81 -16.06
CA ASP A 187 -1.06 -1.71 -15.31
C ASP A 187 0.36 -1.18 -15.18
N VAL A 188 0.80 -1.02 -13.93
CA VAL A 188 2.12 -0.46 -13.60
C VAL A 188 3.20 -1.53 -13.82
N ASN A 189 4.32 -1.14 -14.41
CA ASN A 189 5.52 -1.96 -14.46
C ASN A 189 6.13 -2.09 -13.06
N THR A 190 5.58 -3.03 -12.28
CA THR A 190 5.98 -3.29 -10.89
C THR A 190 7.43 -3.77 -10.77
N GLU A 191 8.05 -4.26 -11.84
CA GLU A 191 9.44 -4.68 -11.93
C GLU A 191 10.40 -3.53 -12.23
N ASN A 192 9.89 -2.35 -12.61
CA ASN A 192 10.70 -1.14 -12.77
C ASN A 192 11.36 -0.74 -11.45
N LYS A 193 12.68 -0.80 -11.40
CA LYS A 193 13.45 -0.55 -10.16
C LYS A 193 13.34 0.89 -9.64
N ASP A 194 13.04 1.84 -10.49
CA ASP A 194 12.80 3.23 -10.10
C ASP A 194 11.40 3.38 -9.50
N PHE A 195 10.39 2.72 -10.07
CA PHE A 195 9.06 2.62 -9.48
C PHE A 195 9.11 1.87 -8.15
N GLN A 196 9.73 0.69 -8.09
CA GLN A 196 9.88 -0.07 -6.84
C GLN A 196 10.49 0.79 -5.73
N LYS A 197 11.54 1.55 -6.03
CA LYS A 197 12.15 2.47 -5.06
C LYS A 197 11.15 3.52 -4.57
N TYR A 198 10.40 4.14 -5.49
CA TYR A 198 9.42 5.16 -5.16
C TYR A 198 8.28 4.59 -4.30
N TYR A 199 7.76 3.43 -4.68
CA TYR A 199 6.75 2.71 -3.93
C TYR A 199 7.24 2.33 -2.52
N MET A 200 8.46 1.81 -2.39
CA MET A 200 9.02 1.47 -1.09
C MET A 200 9.26 2.68 -0.18
N GLN A 201 9.48 3.87 -0.74
CA GLN A 201 9.53 5.10 0.05
C GLN A 201 8.14 5.44 0.63
N PHE A 202 7.06 5.24 -0.12
CA PHE A 202 5.69 5.36 0.38
C PHE A 202 5.38 4.33 1.48
N VAL A 203 5.75 3.07 1.26
CA VAL A 203 5.58 2.01 2.28
C VAL A 203 6.33 2.37 3.56
N ASN A 204 7.57 2.84 3.45
CA ASN A 204 8.37 3.25 4.60
C ASN A 204 7.79 4.48 5.32
N ASP A 205 7.20 5.43 4.60
CA ASP A 205 6.50 6.56 5.22
C ASP A 205 5.28 6.10 6.04
N LEU A 206 4.56 5.08 5.58
CA LEU A 206 3.49 4.42 6.35
C LEU A 206 4.03 3.72 7.61
N LEU A 207 5.13 2.98 7.47
CA LEU A 207 5.79 2.30 8.59
C LEU A 207 6.31 3.28 9.64
N ASP A 208 6.86 4.42 9.21
CA ASP A 208 7.36 5.49 10.09
C ASP A 208 6.20 6.17 10.86
N LEU A 209 4.99 6.22 10.30
CA LEU A 209 3.78 6.64 11.01
C LEU A 209 3.28 5.60 12.02
N GLY A 210 3.77 4.36 11.97
CA GLY A 210 3.39 3.28 12.89
C GLY A 210 2.49 2.21 12.29
N VAL A 211 2.20 2.23 10.99
CA VAL A 211 1.48 1.14 10.29
C VAL A 211 2.23 -0.18 10.49
N ARG A 212 1.50 -1.26 10.75
CA ARG A 212 2.06 -2.59 10.98
C ARG A 212 1.28 -3.68 10.24
N GLY A 213 0.57 -3.31 9.20
CA GLY A 213 -0.08 -4.27 8.33
C GLY A 213 -0.40 -3.69 6.97
N PHE A 214 -0.45 -4.56 5.97
CA PHE A 214 -0.83 -4.21 4.60
C PHE A 214 -1.78 -5.26 4.02
N ARG A 215 -2.81 -4.78 3.34
CA ARG A 215 -3.59 -5.58 2.41
C ARG A 215 -3.20 -5.14 1.00
N TYR A 216 -2.68 -6.06 0.19
CA TYR A 216 -2.34 -5.79 -1.20
C TYR A 216 -3.55 -6.04 -2.09
N ASP A 217 -4.12 -4.95 -2.60
CA ASP A 217 -5.17 -4.99 -3.60
C ASP A 217 -4.68 -5.60 -4.91
N THR A 218 -5.53 -6.35 -5.60
CA THR A 218 -5.22 -6.96 -6.89
C THR A 218 -3.90 -7.73 -6.93
N ALA A 219 -3.49 -8.33 -5.82
CA ALA A 219 -2.19 -9.00 -5.69
C ALA A 219 -1.95 -10.06 -6.78
N LYS A 220 -3.00 -10.78 -7.22
CA LYS A 220 -2.89 -11.76 -8.31
C LYS A 220 -2.44 -11.19 -9.65
N HIS A 221 -2.56 -9.88 -9.84
CA HIS A 221 -2.16 -9.17 -11.06
C HIS A 221 -0.70 -8.73 -11.06
N ILE A 222 0.01 -8.92 -9.95
CA ILE A 222 1.46 -8.67 -9.84
C ILE A 222 2.17 -10.01 -9.97
N GLY A 223 3.10 -10.10 -10.92
CA GLY A 223 3.78 -11.34 -11.24
C GLY A 223 4.58 -11.93 -10.08
N VAL A 224 4.55 -13.27 -9.96
CA VAL A 224 5.48 -14.06 -9.15
C VAL A 224 6.58 -14.66 -10.05
N HIS A 225 7.57 -15.32 -9.46
CA HIS A 225 8.75 -15.79 -10.25
C HIS A 225 8.43 -16.68 -11.43
N SER A 226 7.38 -17.52 -11.35
CA SER A 226 6.97 -18.41 -12.45
C SER A 226 6.16 -17.73 -13.55
N ASP A 227 5.68 -16.51 -13.31
CA ASP A 227 4.87 -15.77 -14.28
C ASP A 227 5.71 -15.24 -15.46
N PRO A 228 5.09 -15.00 -16.62
CA PRO A 228 5.74 -14.35 -17.74
C PRO A 228 6.30 -12.97 -17.36
N VAL A 229 7.45 -12.62 -17.95
CA VAL A 229 8.08 -11.31 -17.77
C VAL A 229 7.83 -10.40 -18.98
N ASP A 230 7.73 -9.09 -18.74
CA ASP A 230 7.66 -8.10 -19.82
C ASP A 230 9.04 -7.79 -20.41
N SER A 231 9.54 -8.72 -21.21
CA SER A 231 10.83 -8.56 -21.88
C SER A 231 10.89 -7.36 -22.82
N ALA A 232 9.75 -6.88 -23.34
CA ALA A 232 9.68 -5.70 -24.19
C ALA A 232 9.98 -4.41 -23.41
N SER A 233 9.69 -4.38 -22.11
CA SER A 233 10.10 -3.29 -21.20
C SER A 233 11.49 -3.50 -20.61
N GLY A 234 12.21 -4.54 -21.02
CA GLY A 234 13.54 -4.89 -20.50
C GLY A 234 13.53 -5.59 -19.15
N VAL A 235 12.37 -6.07 -18.70
CA VAL A 235 12.22 -6.86 -17.47
C VAL A 235 12.78 -8.26 -17.68
N THR A 236 13.54 -8.76 -16.72
CA THR A 236 14.17 -10.09 -16.77
C THR A 236 13.71 -11.03 -15.65
N GLU A 237 13.07 -10.49 -14.63
CA GLU A 237 12.57 -11.22 -13.46
C GLU A 237 11.36 -10.50 -12.84
N ASN A 238 10.42 -11.25 -12.27
CA ASN A 238 9.32 -10.73 -11.46
C ASN A 238 9.79 -10.75 -9.99
N ASP A 239 10.27 -9.62 -9.47
CA ASP A 239 10.83 -9.52 -8.13
C ASP A 239 10.15 -8.49 -7.23
N PHE A 240 9.00 -8.00 -7.65
CA PHE A 240 8.26 -7.02 -6.85
C PHE A 240 8.01 -7.53 -5.42
N TRP A 241 7.58 -8.78 -5.29
CA TRP A 241 7.24 -9.35 -3.99
C TRP A 241 8.46 -9.51 -3.08
N ASP A 242 9.64 -9.86 -3.63
CA ASP A 242 10.87 -9.90 -2.84
C ASP A 242 11.23 -8.53 -2.29
N VAL A 243 10.99 -7.47 -3.07
CA VAL A 243 11.22 -6.09 -2.64
C VAL A 243 10.19 -5.66 -1.61
N ALA A 244 8.90 -5.91 -1.89
CA ALA A 244 7.80 -5.51 -1.01
C ALA A 244 7.83 -6.22 0.35
N THR A 245 8.34 -7.45 0.41
CA THR A 245 8.50 -8.23 1.64
C THR A 245 9.87 -8.05 2.31
N GLY A 246 10.73 -7.17 1.76
CA GLY A 246 12.04 -6.87 2.32
C GLY A 246 13.11 -7.95 2.14
N ARG A 247 12.83 -9.01 1.37
CA ARG A 247 13.80 -10.06 1.00
C ARG A 247 14.91 -9.49 0.11
N LYS A 248 14.56 -8.51 -0.72
CA LYS A 248 15.48 -7.85 -1.65
C LYS A 248 15.42 -6.33 -1.46
N ALA A 249 16.57 -5.68 -1.37
CA ALA A 249 16.65 -4.22 -1.39
C ALA A 249 16.61 -3.70 -2.83
N VAL A 250 15.95 -2.57 -3.06
CA VAL A 250 15.93 -1.90 -4.35
C VAL A 250 16.64 -0.54 -4.27
N LYS A 251 17.69 -0.35 -5.07
CA LYS A 251 18.46 0.91 -5.10
C LYS A 251 18.79 1.48 -3.70
N GLY A 252 19.18 0.57 -2.77
CA GLY A 252 19.53 0.91 -1.40
C GLY A 252 18.35 1.13 -0.44
N VAL A 253 17.11 1.00 -0.90
CA VAL A 253 15.89 1.08 -0.08
C VAL A 253 15.41 -0.33 0.26
N LYS A 254 15.01 -0.55 1.50
CA LYS A 254 14.35 -1.76 2.00
C LYS A 254 13.32 -1.36 3.06
N LEU A 255 12.56 -2.30 3.58
CA LEU A 255 11.64 -2.05 4.68
C LEU A 255 12.36 -1.48 5.91
N ASN A 256 11.75 -0.46 6.54
CA ASN A 256 12.25 0.15 7.77
C ASN A 256 12.01 -0.71 9.02
N VAL A 257 11.18 -1.74 8.91
CA VAL A 257 10.90 -2.71 9.98
C VAL A 257 11.07 -4.13 9.44
N PRO A 258 11.37 -5.13 10.30
CA PRO A 258 11.39 -6.52 9.89
C PRO A 258 10.03 -6.96 9.34
N TYR A 259 10.04 -7.75 8.27
CA TYR A 259 8.79 -8.22 7.62
C TYR A 259 7.96 -9.08 8.57
N GLU A 260 8.61 -9.89 9.41
CA GLU A 260 7.98 -10.71 10.43
C GLU A 260 7.19 -9.93 11.50
N ASP A 261 7.44 -8.61 11.61
CA ASP A 261 6.68 -7.73 12.51
C ASP A 261 5.41 -7.15 11.85
N LEU A 262 5.15 -7.49 10.58
CA LEU A 262 4.01 -7.01 9.80
C LEU A 262 2.93 -8.09 9.68
N PHE A 263 1.69 -7.65 9.68
CA PHE A 263 0.55 -8.46 9.24
C PHE A 263 0.28 -8.14 7.76
N VAL A 264 0.49 -9.11 6.87
CA VAL A 264 0.35 -8.89 5.43
C VAL A 264 -0.53 -9.95 4.81
N TYR A 265 -1.38 -9.53 3.90
CA TYR A 265 -2.15 -10.42 3.04
C TYR A 265 -2.48 -9.75 1.71
N GLY A 266 -2.74 -10.56 0.69
CA GLY A 266 -3.04 -10.12 -0.66
C GLY A 266 -4.41 -10.57 -1.14
N GLU A 267 -5.01 -9.78 -2.03
CA GLU A 267 -6.19 -10.20 -2.77
C GLU A 267 -5.78 -11.07 -3.96
N VAL A 268 -5.77 -12.37 -3.74
CA VAL A 268 -5.49 -13.38 -4.77
C VAL A 268 -6.80 -14.10 -5.09
N LEU A 269 -7.57 -13.53 -6.03
CA LEU A 269 -8.81 -14.16 -6.50
C LEU A 269 -8.47 -15.39 -7.34
N GLN A 270 -9.11 -16.51 -7.02
CA GLN A 270 -8.86 -17.78 -7.67
C GLN A 270 -9.33 -17.77 -9.13
N ASP A 271 -8.40 -18.03 -10.04
CA ASP A 271 -8.60 -18.31 -11.46
C ASP A 271 -7.89 -19.63 -11.81
N LYS A 272 -8.12 -20.14 -12.99
CA LYS A 272 -7.65 -21.48 -13.39
C LYS A 272 -6.13 -21.68 -13.29
N ASN A 273 -5.35 -20.62 -13.54
CA ASN A 273 -3.88 -20.70 -13.69
C ASN A 273 -3.13 -19.80 -12.67
N VAL A 274 -3.79 -19.32 -11.62
CA VAL A 274 -3.12 -18.53 -10.58
C VAL A 274 -2.16 -19.42 -9.78
N PRO A 275 -0.88 -19.04 -9.65
CA PRO A 275 0.11 -19.81 -8.89
C PRO A 275 -0.02 -19.52 -7.37
N GLU A 276 -1.14 -19.90 -6.76
CA GLU A 276 -1.50 -19.59 -5.36
C GLU A 276 -0.37 -19.90 -4.37
N LYS A 277 0.29 -21.06 -4.55
CA LYS A 277 1.36 -21.50 -3.66
C LYS A 277 2.57 -20.55 -3.65
N GLU A 278 2.86 -19.89 -4.78
CA GLU A 278 3.95 -18.92 -4.82
C GLU A 278 3.56 -17.63 -4.08
N TYR A 279 2.29 -17.21 -4.17
CA TYR A 279 1.80 -16.08 -3.38
C TYR A 279 1.82 -16.37 -1.87
N GLU A 280 1.57 -17.62 -1.47
CA GLU A 280 1.62 -18.05 -0.05
C GLU A 280 3.05 -17.98 0.53
N GLU A 281 4.08 -17.89 -0.31
CA GLU A 281 5.47 -17.79 0.15
C GLU A 281 5.83 -16.38 0.63
N TYR A 282 5.02 -15.38 0.30
CA TYR A 282 5.21 -13.99 0.64
C TYR A 282 4.29 -13.54 1.77
#